data_d35f10307d11c507615001e18391e783
#
_entry.id   d35f10307d11c507615001e18391e783
#
_cell.length_a   1.000
_cell.length_b   1.000
_cell.length_c   1.000
_cell.angle_alpha   90.00
_cell.angle_beta   90.00
_cell.angle_gamma   90.00
#
_symmetry.space_group_name_H-M   'P 1'
#
loop_
_entity.id
_entity.type
_entity.pdbx_description
1 polymer ?
#
loop_
_entity_poly.entity_id
_entity_poly.type
_entity_poly.pdbx_seq_one_letter_code
_entity_poly.pdbx_strand_id
1 'polypeptide(L)'
;FNGEKVDNGVRGDSQYDKLAGMNPAFIKPHGTHTAGNSSFLTDGAAATLIMSDTKAKELGAAPMAYLKDWTFQAVDPVEDLLLGPAFCIPKLLKDNGLTIEDIDVWEIHEAFAGQVLANMNAVASDKFAQESLGLDKAYGEIPMDKLNNWGGSLVRCPRRPWGRHRIWEQRPGCCVCVVFI
;
A
#
# COMPACT_ATOMS: atom_id res chain seq x y z
N PHE A 1 -5.45 6.09 -24.86
CA PHE A 1 -6.54 5.18 -25.22
C PHE A 1 -7.76 6.03 -25.60
N ASN A 2 -8.40 5.80 -26.74
CA ASN A 2 -9.51 6.59 -27.27
C ASN A 2 -9.30 8.12 -27.33
N GLY A 3 -8.06 8.60 -27.37
CA GLY A 3 -7.75 10.04 -27.41
C GLY A 3 -7.80 10.77 -26.09
N GLU A 4 -8.18 10.09 -24.99
CA GLU A 4 -8.14 10.68 -23.65
C GLU A 4 -6.71 10.97 -23.22
N LYS A 5 -6.50 12.18 -22.73
CA LYS A 5 -5.19 12.68 -22.29
C LYS A 5 -5.07 12.85 -20.78
N VAL A 6 -6.19 12.76 -20.08
CA VAL A 6 -6.29 13.00 -18.64
C VAL A 6 -7.10 11.89 -18.00
N ASP A 7 -6.66 11.41 -16.85
CA ASP A 7 -7.40 10.48 -16.02
C ASP A 7 -8.71 11.13 -15.54
N ASN A 8 -9.86 10.52 -15.84
CA ASN A 8 -11.17 11.03 -15.47
C ASN A 8 -11.48 10.91 -13.97
N GLY A 9 -10.70 10.14 -13.25
CA GLY A 9 -10.80 9.98 -11.80
C GLY A 9 -10.02 11.02 -11.00
N VAL A 10 -9.05 11.70 -11.62
CA VAL A 10 -8.26 12.74 -10.94
C VAL A 10 -9.03 14.04 -10.86
N ARG A 11 -9.20 14.58 -9.65
CA ARG A 11 -9.89 15.84 -9.40
C ARG A 11 -8.93 16.84 -8.77
N GLY A 12 -8.43 17.79 -9.57
CA GLY A 12 -7.52 18.84 -9.11
C GLY A 12 -8.20 19.89 -8.21
N ASP A 13 -9.54 19.90 -8.15
CA ASP A 13 -10.37 20.83 -7.38
C ASP A 13 -10.80 20.28 -6.00
N SER A 14 -10.21 19.18 -5.56
CA SER A 14 -10.50 18.61 -4.24
C SER A 14 -10.11 19.58 -3.13
N GLN A 15 -11.05 19.90 -2.26
CA GLN A 15 -10.87 20.79 -1.12
C GLN A 15 -11.24 20.08 0.17
N TYR A 16 -10.49 20.31 1.24
CA TYR A 16 -10.70 19.67 2.53
C TYR A 16 -12.13 19.84 3.06
N ASP A 17 -12.67 21.04 3.01
CA ASP A 17 -14.02 21.33 3.50
C ASP A 17 -15.11 20.56 2.75
N LYS A 18 -14.93 20.39 1.42
CA LYS A 18 -15.85 19.58 0.61
C LYS A 18 -15.77 18.10 1.00
N LEU A 19 -14.56 17.59 1.25
CA LEU A 19 -14.36 16.20 1.67
C LEU A 19 -14.90 15.95 3.07
N ALA A 20 -14.66 16.87 4.01
CA ALA A 20 -15.14 16.79 5.38
C ALA A 20 -16.67 16.84 5.50
N GLY A 21 -17.34 17.57 4.58
CA GLY A 21 -18.79 17.67 4.53
C GLY A 21 -19.51 16.53 3.81
N MET A 22 -18.79 15.50 3.31
CA MET A 22 -19.40 14.38 2.59
C MET A 22 -20.19 13.45 3.52
N ASN A 23 -21.36 13.02 3.05
CA ASN A 23 -22.15 12.03 3.77
C ASN A 23 -21.48 10.66 3.76
N PRO A 24 -21.61 9.88 4.85
CA PRO A 24 -21.17 8.50 4.92
C PRO A 24 -21.77 7.64 3.81
N ALA A 25 -20.94 6.81 3.17
CA ALA A 25 -21.39 5.81 2.22
C ALA A 25 -22.06 4.61 2.90
N PHE A 26 -21.53 4.26 4.09
CA PHE A 26 -22.00 3.16 4.93
C PHE A 26 -22.43 3.69 6.29
N ILE A 27 -23.34 2.98 6.97
CA ILE A 27 -23.78 3.26 8.38
C ILE A 27 -24.20 4.73 8.56
N LYS A 28 -25.19 5.16 7.80
CA LYS A 28 -25.71 6.54 7.92
C LYS A 28 -26.44 6.74 9.25
N PRO A 29 -26.34 7.92 9.90
CA PRO A 29 -25.51 9.09 9.53
C PRO A 29 -24.10 9.08 10.14
N HIS A 30 -23.70 8.05 10.89
CA HIS A 30 -22.53 8.06 11.78
C HIS A 30 -21.27 7.41 11.20
N GLY A 31 -21.35 6.81 10.00
CA GLY A 31 -20.19 6.18 9.36
C GLY A 31 -19.10 7.18 9.01
N THR A 32 -17.86 6.70 8.92
CA THR A 32 -16.67 7.51 8.62
C THR A 32 -16.18 7.37 7.19
N HIS A 33 -16.65 6.34 6.47
CA HIS A 33 -16.27 6.11 5.08
C HIS A 33 -17.18 6.90 4.13
N THR A 34 -16.58 7.75 3.33
CA THR A 34 -17.26 8.60 2.34
C THR A 34 -16.68 8.36 0.94
N ALA A 35 -17.32 8.87 -0.09
CA ALA A 35 -16.75 8.83 -1.45
C ALA A 35 -15.40 9.55 -1.55
N GLY A 36 -15.08 10.48 -0.63
CA GLY A 36 -13.84 11.23 -0.62
C GLY A 36 -12.65 10.48 -0.03
N ASN A 37 -12.89 9.48 0.81
CA ASN A 37 -11.86 8.67 1.46
C ASN A 37 -11.95 7.17 1.10
N SER A 38 -12.61 6.87 -0.01
CA SER A 38 -12.76 5.52 -0.56
C SER A 38 -12.24 5.49 -2.00
N SER A 39 -11.57 4.42 -2.38
CA SER A 39 -11.18 4.19 -3.77
C SER A 39 -12.42 3.90 -4.62
N PHE A 40 -12.34 4.16 -5.90
CA PHE A 40 -13.38 3.80 -6.85
C PHE A 40 -12.88 2.72 -7.82
N LEU A 41 -13.82 2.05 -8.49
CA LEU A 41 -13.49 1.05 -9.48
C LEU A 41 -12.80 1.71 -10.69
N THR A 42 -11.66 1.17 -11.08
CA THR A 42 -10.87 1.65 -12.22
C THR A 42 -10.40 0.47 -13.06
N ASP A 43 -10.21 0.71 -14.35
CA ASP A 43 -9.50 -0.22 -15.21
C ASP A 43 -7.99 0.04 -15.10
N GLY A 44 -7.20 -1.00 -15.15
CA GLY A 44 -5.75 -0.89 -15.10
C GLY A 44 -5.07 -2.11 -15.71
N ALA A 45 -3.85 -1.92 -16.17
CA ALA A 45 -2.99 -3.00 -16.64
C ALA A 45 -1.56 -2.74 -16.19
N ALA A 46 -0.90 -3.76 -15.69
CA ALA A 46 0.50 -3.72 -15.33
C ALA A 46 1.20 -4.99 -15.81
N ALA A 47 2.47 -4.85 -16.19
CA ALA A 47 3.30 -5.97 -16.58
C ALA A 47 4.66 -5.85 -15.87
N THR A 48 5.10 -6.94 -15.27
CA THR A 48 6.42 -7.04 -14.62
C THR A 48 7.16 -8.23 -15.19
N LEU A 49 8.37 -7.99 -15.67
CA LEU A 49 9.25 -9.06 -16.14
C LEU A 49 10.11 -9.55 -14.98
N ILE A 50 9.91 -10.80 -14.59
CA ILE A 50 10.65 -11.46 -13.51
C ILE A 50 11.50 -12.57 -14.11
N MET A 51 12.76 -12.64 -13.70
CA MET A 51 13.69 -13.68 -14.12
C MET A 51 14.74 -13.93 -13.04
N SER A 52 15.48 -15.04 -13.15
CA SER A 52 16.62 -15.28 -12.27
C SER A 52 17.77 -14.32 -12.54
N ASP A 53 18.61 -14.07 -11.53
CA ASP A 53 19.84 -13.26 -11.68
C ASP A 53 20.76 -13.80 -12.78
N THR A 54 20.89 -15.13 -12.88
CA THR A 54 21.64 -15.79 -13.94
C THR A 54 21.10 -15.43 -15.32
N LYS A 55 19.77 -15.47 -15.49
CA LYS A 55 19.15 -15.16 -16.79
C LYS A 55 19.26 -13.67 -17.13
N ALA A 56 19.17 -12.79 -16.14
CA ALA A 56 19.40 -11.36 -16.35
C ALA A 56 20.82 -11.08 -16.87
N LYS A 57 21.82 -11.73 -16.25
CA LYS A 57 23.22 -11.62 -16.71
C LYS A 57 23.44 -12.16 -18.13
N GLU A 58 22.87 -13.33 -18.46
CA GLU A 58 22.93 -13.89 -19.82
C GLU A 58 22.36 -12.95 -20.88
N LEU A 59 21.28 -12.25 -20.54
CA LEU A 59 20.60 -11.31 -21.45
C LEU A 59 21.21 -9.90 -21.45
N GLY A 60 22.20 -9.63 -20.60
CA GLY A 60 22.73 -8.28 -20.39
C GLY A 60 21.70 -7.30 -19.80
N ALA A 61 20.65 -7.81 -19.15
CA ALA A 61 19.62 -7.00 -18.54
C ALA A 61 20.08 -6.47 -17.18
N ALA A 62 19.88 -5.18 -16.95
CA ALA A 62 20.11 -4.58 -15.64
C ALA A 62 18.84 -4.75 -14.80
N PRO A 63 18.88 -5.47 -13.67
CA PRO A 63 17.71 -5.60 -12.80
C PRO A 63 17.37 -4.25 -12.16
N MET A 64 16.10 -3.91 -12.13
CA MET A 64 15.60 -2.72 -11.44
C MET A 64 15.53 -2.93 -9.93
N ALA A 65 15.20 -4.15 -9.50
CA ALA A 65 15.09 -4.56 -8.11
C ALA A 65 15.22 -6.09 -7.99
N TYR A 66 15.37 -6.56 -6.77
CA TYR A 66 15.32 -7.97 -6.42
C TYR A 66 14.07 -8.26 -5.59
N LEU A 67 13.30 -9.28 -6.00
CA LEU A 67 12.24 -9.82 -5.16
C LEU A 67 12.89 -10.60 -4.02
N LYS A 68 12.84 -10.06 -2.81
CA LYS A 68 13.46 -10.67 -1.64
C LYS A 68 12.60 -11.80 -1.08
N ASP A 69 11.32 -11.51 -0.86
CA ASP A 69 10.39 -12.46 -0.25
C ASP A 69 8.94 -12.05 -0.53
N TRP A 70 8.00 -12.97 -0.31
CA TRP A 70 6.56 -12.74 -0.43
C TRP A 70 5.78 -13.66 0.51
N THR A 71 4.56 -13.28 0.84
CA THR A 71 3.65 -14.12 1.61
C THR A 71 2.22 -13.95 1.12
N PHE A 72 1.39 -14.96 1.43
CA PHE A 72 -0.06 -14.91 1.24
C PHE A 72 -0.73 -15.08 2.60
N GLN A 73 -1.79 -14.32 2.83
CA GLN A 73 -2.53 -14.36 4.08
C GLN A 73 -4.02 -14.33 3.78
N ALA A 74 -4.72 -15.35 4.24
CA ALA A 74 -6.17 -15.31 4.34
C ALA A 74 -6.54 -14.68 5.69
N VAL A 75 -7.59 -13.87 5.69
CA VAL A 75 -8.16 -13.26 6.91
C VAL A 75 -9.65 -13.56 6.98
N ASP A 76 -10.25 -13.44 8.16
CA ASP A 76 -11.68 -13.60 8.31
C ASP A 76 -12.42 -12.47 7.55
N PRO A 77 -13.34 -12.81 6.63
CA PRO A 77 -14.01 -11.79 5.82
C PRO A 77 -15.03 -10.95 6.60
N VAL A 78 -15.41 -11.35 7.80
CA VAL A 78 -16.36 -10.63 8.65
C VAL A 78 -15.64 -9.76 9.67
N GLU A 79 -14.63 -10.31 10.35
CA GLU A 79 -13.93 -9.63 11.45
C GLU A 79 -12.73 -8.80 10.93
N ASP A 80 -11.99 -9.31 9.98
CA ASP A 80 -10.69 -8.78 9.56
C ASP A 80 -10.65 -8.31 8.10
N LEU A 81 -11.79 -8.08 7.48
CA LEU A 81 -11.86 -7.65 6.08
C LEU A 81 -10.89 -6.47 5.83
N LEU A 82 -9.98 -6.63 4.88
CA LEU A 82 -8.94 -5.65 4.50
C LEU A 82 -7.80 -5.45 5.54
N LEU A 83 -7.71 -6.28 6.59
CA LEU A 83 -6.58 -6.28 7.51
C LEU A 83 -5.44 -7.21 7.09
N GLY A 84 -5.48 -7.81 5.92
CA GLY A 84 -4.41 -8.65 5.38
C GLY A 84 -2.99 -8.07 5.55
N PRO A 85 -2.74 -6.78 5.26
CA PRO A 85 -1.43 -6.15 5.49
C PRO A 85 -0.95 -6.23 6.93
N ALA A 86 -1.84 -6.09 7.92
CA ALA A 86 -1.48 -6.17 9.34
C ALA A 86 -0.96 -7.57 9.74
N PHE A 87 -1.33 -8.61 9.02
CA PHE A 87 -0.82 -9.97 9.20
C PHE A 87 0.44 -10.22 8.35
N CYS A 88 0.45 -9.78 7.09
CA CYS A 88 1.55 -10.02 6.16
C CYS A 88 2.84 -9.28 6.55
N ILE A 89 2.73 -8.01 6.95
CA ILE A 89 3.89 -7.17 7.26
C ILE A 89 4.72 -7.75 8.41
N PRO A 90 4.17 -8.03 9.59
CA PRO A 90 4.92 -8.62 10.69
C PRO A 90 5.55 -9.97 10.33
N LYS A 91 4.83 -10.79 9.54
CA LYS A 91 5.33 -12.07 9.07
C LYS A 91 6.57 -11.90 8.19
N LEU A 92 6.52 -11.05 7.18
CA LEU A 92 7.64 -10.80 6.27
C LEU A 92 8.85 -10.18 7.01
N LEU A 93 8.62 -9.25 7.93
CA LEU A 93 9.68 -8.66 8.74
C LEU A 93 10.36 -9.75 9.59
N LYS A 94 9.59 -10.59 10.27
CA LYS A 94 10.09 -11.69 11.08
C LYS A 94 10.90 -12.69 10.25
N ASP A 95 10.33 -13.16 9.14
CA ASP A 95 10.95 -14.18 8.29
C ASP A 95 12.28 -13.69 7.68
N ASN A 96 12.45 -12.40 7.51
CA ASN A 96 13.66 -11.77 6.96
C ASN A 96 14.57 -11.12 8.00
N GLY A 97 14.22 -11.18 9.30
CA GLY A 97 15.00 -10.55 10.36
C GLY A 97 15.09 -9.02 10.23
N LEU A 98 14.04 -8.39 9.71
CA LEU A 98 13.95 -6.94 9.48
C LEU A 98 13.06 -6.27 10.53
N THR A 99 13.32 -4.97 10.72
CA THR A 99 12.49 -4.07 11.53
C THR A 99 11.74 -3.08 10.64
N ILE A 100 10.87 -2.27 11.21
CA ILE A 100 10.18 -1.18 10.50
C ILE A 100 11.18 -0.16 9.94
N GLU A 101 12.24 0.12 10.69
CA GLU A 101 13.26 1.11 10.34
C GLU A 101 14.08 0.71 9.11
N ASP A 102 14.26 -0.60 8.89
CA ASP A 102 15.00 -1.16 7.75
C ASP A 102 14.27 -0.96 6.41
N ILE A 103 13.01 -0.57 6.45
CA ILE A 103 12.19 -0.34 5.27
C ILE A 103 12.24 1.13 4.87
N ASP A 104 12.67 1.39 3.67
CA ASP A 104 12.77 2.75 3.10
C ASP A 104 11.45 3.27 2.53
N VAL A 105 10.63 2.37 1.97
CA VAL A 105 9.36 2.73 1.31
C VAL A 105 8.29 1.69 1.63
N TRP A 106 7.13 2.17 2.04
CA TRP A 106 5.94 1.39 2.28
C TRP A 106 4.89 1.69 1.21
N GLU A 107 4.41 0.65 0.55
CA GLU A 107 3.33 0.75 -0.42
C GLU A 107 2.19 -0.17 0.02
N ILE A 108 1.14 0.40 0.57
CA ILE A 108 -0.05 -0.31 1.05
C ILE A 108 -1.23 0.13 0.19
N HIS A 109 -1.95 -0.84 -0.37
CA HIS A 109 -3.13 -0.54 -1.17
C HIS A 109 -4.18 0.24 -0.37
N GLU A 110 -4.68 1.32 -0.95
CA GLU A 110 -5.62 2.25 -0.31
C GLU A 110 -7.04 2.01 -0.82
N ALA A 111 -7.66 0.89 -0.43
CA ALA A 111 -9.08 0.69 -0.72
C ALA A 111 -9.92 1.75 0.00
N PHE A 112 -9.56 2.05 1.26
CA PHE A 112 -10.16 3.07 2.10
C PHE A 112 -9.09 3.70 3.00
N ALA A 113 -9.16 5.00 3.25
CA ALA A 113 -8.24 5.65 4.19
C ALA A 113 -8.32 5.03 5.59
N GLY A 114 -9.54 4.73 6.06
CA GLY A 114 -9.75 4.07 7.36
C GLY A 114 -9.12 2.68 7.42
N GLN A 115 -9.14 1.93 6.31
CA GLN A 115 -8.50 0.62 6.25
C GLN A 115 -6.96 0.72 6.36
N VAL A 116 -6.34 1.68 5.69
CA VAL A 116 -4.87 1.87 5.80
C VAL A 116 -4.49 2.22 7.23
N LEU A 117 -5.22 3.17 7.85
CA LEU A 117 -4.98 3.54 9.26
C LEU A 117 -5.22 2.36 10.21
N ALA A 118 -6.24 1.53 9.97
CA ALA A 118 -6.49 0.33 10.77
C ALA A 118 -5.32 -0.67 10.69
N ASN A 119 -4.78 -0.91 9.50
CA ASN A 119 -3.62 -1.76 9.31
C ASN A 119 -2.38 -1.21 10.04
N MET A 120 -2.10 0.10 9.92
CA MET A 120 -0.97 0.72 10.61
C MET A 120 -1.12 0.63 12.13
N ASN A 121 -2.31 0.93 12.65
CA ASN A 121 -2.59 0.82 14.08
C ASN A 121 -2.46 -0.62 14.59
N ALA A 122 -2.90 -1.61 13.80
CA ALA A 122 -2.76 -3.03 14.15
C ALA A 122 -1.28 -3.45 14.20
N VAL A 123 -0.46 -3.06 13.22
CA VAL A 123 0.99 -3.35 13.21
C VAL A 123 1.71 -2.73 14.41
N ALA A 124 1.24 -1.56 14.89
CA ALA A 124 1.78 -0.85 16.05
C ALA A 124 1.18 -1.31 17.39
N SER A 125 0.20 -2.22 17.41
CA SER A 125 -0.51 -2.64 18.60
C SER A 125 0.09 -3.88 19.25
N ASP A 126 0.58 -3.76 20.50
CA ASP A 126 1.03 -4.91 21.28
C ASP A 126 -0.12 -5.92 21.50
N LYS A 127 -1.33 -5.43 21.71
CA LYS A 127 -2.51 -6.29 21.86
C LYS A 127 -2.74 -7.14 20.60
N PHE A 128 -2.73 -6.53 19.41
CA PHE A 128 -2.88 -7.25 18.16
C PHE A 128 -1.74 -8.23 17.94
N ALA A 129 -0.50 -7.82 18.23
CA ALA A 129 0.67 -8.68 18.12
C ALA A 129 0.54 -9.94 18.99
N GLN A 130 0.08 -9.80 20.22
CA GLN A 130 -0.09 -10.91 21.17
C GLN A 130 -1.29 -11.81 20.84
N GLU A 131 -2.46 -11.21 20.63
CA GLU A 131 -3.72 -11.95 20.45
C GLU A 131 -3.85 -12.56 19.05
N SER A 132 -3.38 -11.87 17.99
CA SER A 132 -3.62 -12.28 16.61
C SER A 132 -2.37 -12.86 15.92
N LEU A 133 -1.17 -12.47 16.33
CA LEU A 133 0.07 -12.88 15.68
C LEU A 133 0.92 -13.82 16.54
N GLY A 134 0.62 -14.01 17.82
CA GLY A 134 1.42 -14.82 18.75
C GLY A 134 2.85 -14.26 18.95
N LEU A 135 3.00 -12.94 18.91
CA LEU A 135 4.25 -12.22 19.15
C LEU A 135 4.23 -11.59 20.55
N ASP A 136 5.41 -11.40 21.13
CA ASP A 136 5.52 -10.76 22.47
C ASP A 136 5.15 -9.29 22.44
N LYS A 137 5.44 -8.60 21.33
CA LYS A 137 5.19 -7.16 21.13
C LYS A 137 5.00 -6.80 19.67
N ALA A 138 4.47 -5.61 19.43
CA ALA A 138 4.32 -5.02 18.11
C ALA A 138 5.68 -4.73 17.44
N TYR A 139 5.67 -4.62 16.11
CA TYR A 139 6.83 -4.18 15.34
C TYR A 139 7.07 -2.66 15.42
N GLY A 140 6.03 -1.89 15.75
CA GLY A 140 6.10 -0.44 15.84
C GLY A 140 5.28 0.27 14.77
N GLU A 141 5.40 1.59 14.72
CA GLU A 141 4.64 2.45 13.82
C GLU A 141 5.29 2.51 12.43
N ILE A 142 4.49 2.36 11.38
CA ILE A 142 4.91 2.62 10.01
C ILE A 142 5.00 4.14 9.82
N PRO A 143 6.17 4.69 9.44
CA PRO A 143 6.34 6.13 9.28
C PRO A 143 5.49 6.67 8.11
N MET A 144 4.66 7.68 8.39
CA MET A 144 3.77 8.30 7.37
C MET A 144 4.54 8.96 6.22
N ASP A 145 5.73 9.44 6.46
CA ASP A 145 6.60 10.05 5.46
C ASP A 145 7.24 9.03 4.51
N LYS A 146 7.20 7.75 4.86
CA LYS A 146 7.62 6.63 4.01
C LYS A 146 6.46 5.92 3.31
N LEU A 147 5.19 6.27 3.63
CA LEU A 147 4.01 5.57 3.14
C LEU A 147 3.47 6.15 1.84
N ASN A 148 3.28 5.32 0.82
CA ASN A 148 2.60 5.64 -0.45
C ASN A 148 3.07 6.95 -1.12
N ASN A 149 4.36 7.25 -1.00
CA ASN A 149 4.94 8.51 -1.46
C ASN A 149 4.83 8.77 -2.97
N TRP A 150 4.55 7.73 -3.73
CA TRP A 150 4.38 7.80 -5.18
C TRP A 150 2.92 7.89 -5.62
N GLY A 151 2.02 7.94 -4.66
CA GLY A 151 0.58 7.95 -4.84
C GLY A 151 -0.01 6.56 -4.68
N GLY A 152 -1.27 6.51 -4.29
CA GLY A 152 -2.08 5.31 -4.11
C GLY A 152 -3.45 5.48 -4.76
N SER A 153 -4.38 4.59 -4.45
CA SER A 153 -5.74 4.63 -4.99
C SER A 153 -6.55 5.84 -4.51
N LEU A 154 -6.16 6.45 -3.39
CA LEU A 154 -6.79 7.65 -2.81
C LEU A 154 -6.01 8.91 -3.15
N VAL A 155 -4.68 8.84 -3.16
CA VAL A 155 -3.82 9.99 -3.45
C VAL A 155 -3.71 10.16 -4.96
N ARG A 156 -4.50 11.05 -5.46
CA ARG A 156 -4.50 11.48 -6.86
C ARG A 156 -3.48 12.58 -7.00
N CYS A 157 -2.20 12.21 -7.23
CA CYS A 157 -1.15 13.20 -7.39
C CYS A 157 -1.29 13.91 -8.74
N PRO A 158 -1.67 15.20 -8.77
CA PRO A 158 -1.80 15.96 -10.03
C PRO A 158 -0.45 16.26 -10.69
N ARG A 159 0.66 15.91 -10.05
CA ARG A 159 2.00 16.32 -10.49
C ARG A 159 2.78 15.27 -11.27
N ARG A 160 2.26 14.02 -11.45
CA ARG A 160 2.97 13.00 -12.24
C ARG A 160 2.02 12.27 -13.17
N PRO A 161 2.36 12.14 -14.47
CA PRO A 161 1.60 11.34 -15.41
C PRO A 161 1.62 9.87 -14.97
N TRP A 162 0.48 9.22 -15.00
CA TRP A 162 0.36 7.77 -14.91
C TRP A 162 1.37 7.10 -15.85
N GLY A 163 2.14 6.16 -15.36
CA GLY A 163 3.04 5.35 -16.18
C GLY A 163 4.52 5.39 -15.80
N ARG A 164 4.91 6.12 -14.78
CA ARG A 164 6.29 6.07 -14.28
C ARG A 164 6.32 5.93 -12.76
N HIS A 165 5.81 4.84 -12.24
CA HIS A 165 6.16 4.40 -10.89
C HIS A 165 7.62 3.91 -10.90
N ARG A 166 8.54 4.85 -10.80
CA ARG A 166 9.98 4.56 -10.70
C ARG A 166 10.42 4.61 -9.25
N ILE A 167 9.78 3.79 -8.40
CA ILE A 167 10.20 3.61 -7.00
C ILE A 167 11.69 3.20 -6.95
N TRP A 168 12.12 2.48 -7.98
CA TRP A 168 13.42 1.83 -8.05
C TRP A 168 14.59 2.73 -8.49
N GLU A 169 14.32 3.92 -9.05
CA GLU A 169 15.39 4.75 -9.62
C GLU A 169 16.15 5.58 -8.59
N GLN A 170 15.71 5.66 -7.34
CA GLN A 170 16.22 6.67 -6.43
C GLN A 170 17.32 6.20 -5.46
N ARG A 171 17.47 4.92 -5.17
CA ARG A 171 18.57 4.42 -4.33
C ARG A 171 18.90 2.96 -4.60
N PRO A 172 20.12 2.62 -5.03
CA PRO A 172 20.60 1.24 -5.00
C PRO A 172 20.56 0.69 -3.56
N GLY A 173 19.90 -0.45 -3.37
CA GLY A 173 19.79 -1.09 -2.05
C GLY A 173 18.58 -0.67 -1.21
N CYS A 174 17.66 0.14 -1.75
CA CYS A 174 16.42 0.54 -1.06
C CYS A 174 15.54 -0.69 -0.75
N CYS A 175 15.13 -0.83 0.51
CA CYS A 175 14.15 -1.83 0.92
C CYS A 175 12.74 -1.28 0.72
N VAL A 176 11.95 -1.96 -0.11
CA VAL A 176 10.55 -1.61 -0.38
C VAL A 176 9.66 -2.74 0.11
N CYS A 177 8.71 -2.40 0.97
CA CYS A 177 7.63 -3.30 1.34
C CYS A 177 6.38 -2.94 0.55
N VAL A 178 5.96 -3.83 -0.35
CA VAL A 178 4.76 -3.66 -1.16
C VAL A 178 3.72 -4.66 -0.69
N VAL A 179 2.56 -4.17 -0.30
CA VAL A 179 1.46 -5.01 0.17
C VAL A 179 0.23 -4.76 -0.68
N PHE A 180 -0.19 -5.80 -1.38
CA PHE A 180 -1.45 -5.84 -2.12
C PHE A 180 -2.49 -6.66 -1.36
N ILE A 181 -3.75 -6.26 -1.48
CA ILE A 181 -4.91 -6.97 -0.96
C ILE A 181 -5.65 -7.60 -2.13
#